data_411a3306c957278356456818aa90e00b
#
_entry.id   411a3306c957278356456818aa90e00b
#
_cell.length_a   1.000
_cell.length_b   1.000
_cell.length_c   1.000
_cell.angle_alpha   90.00
_cell.angle_beta   90.00
_cell.angle_gamma   90.00
#
_symmetry.space_group_name_H-M   'P 1'
#
loop_
_entity.id
_entity.type
_entity.pdbx_description
1 polymer ?
#
loop_
_entity_poly.entity_id
_entity_poly.type
_entity_poly.pdbx_seq_one_letter_code
_entity_poly.pdbx_strand_id
1 'polypeptide(L)'
;MIHHIPNVLSKEQVQYFRREMAKVEWIDGKKTTGSLSKNVKQNQQLPEDHPLTQHLGSIILEALGQHPLFISAALPLDILPPYFNRYEQGETFGFHVDNAIRWVAGSKDRIRTDVSCTVFLSEPDEYEGGDLVVEDTYGYHEVKLPAGDMILYPSTSVHEVTPVTSGCRVASFFWVQSMIRDDADRHILFNLDQTIQNLRVQLSDQHQEVVKLTSLYHNLMRKWAEL
;
A
#
# COMPACT_ATOMS: atom_id res chain seq x y z
N MET A 1 0.60 -7.55 -9.97
CA MET A 1 -0.86 -7.46 -9.67
C MET A 1 -1.14 -6.13 -8.99
N ILE A 2 -2.08 -5.33 -9.53
CA ILE A 2 -2.48 -4.02 -8.96
C ILE A 2 -3.90 -4.16 -8.41
N HIS A 3 -4.14 -3.77 -7.15
CA HIS A 3 -5.46 -3.87 -6.50
C HIS A 3 -5.86 -2.58 -5.81
N HIS A 4 -7.09 -2.16 -6.08
CA HIS A 4 -7.78 -1.14 -5.31
C HIS A 4 -8.43 -1.80 -4.07
N ILE A 5 -8.09 -1.32 -2.90
CA ILE A 5 -8.65 -1.73 -1.61
C ILE A 5 -9.50 -0.57 -1.08
N PRO A 6 -10.82 -0.63 -1.19
CA PRO A 6 -11.68 0.48 -0.79
C PRO A 6 -11.87 0.54 0.72
N ASN A 7 -12.11 1.73 1.26
CA ASN A 7 -12.53 1.96 2.64
C ASN A 7 -11.57 1.39 3.71
N VAL A 8 -10.26 1.51 3.50
CA VAL A 8 -9.25 1.17 4.54
C VAL A 8 -9.42 2.10 5.75
N LEU A 9 -9.71 3.39 5.49
CA LEU A 9 -10.06 4.36 6.53
C LEU A 9 -11.44 4.96 6.24
N SER A 10 -12.22 5.22 7.30
CA SER A 10 -13.46 5.98 7.17
C SER A 10 -13.17 7.47 6.87
N LYS A 11 -14.16 8.19 6.38
CA LYS A 11 -14.03 9.63 6.13
C LYS A 11 -13.73 10.42 7.42
N GLU A 12 -14.28 9.98 8.54
CA GLU A 12 -14.01 10.60 9.87
C GLU A 12 -12.55 10.36 10.29
N GLN A 13 -12.01 9.15 10.03
CA GLN A 13 -10.59 8.84 10.29
C GLN A 13 -9.69 9.69 9.40
N VAL A 14 -9.99 9.83 8.11
CA VAL A 14 -9.23 10.70 7.19
C VAL A 14 -9.24 12.15 7.67
N GLN A 15 -10.40 12.69 8.07
CA GLN A 15 -10.50 14.04 8.61
C GLN A 15 -9.69 14.21 9.89
N TYR A 16 -9.72 13.21 10.78
CA TYR A 16 -8.90 13.18 11.99
C TYR A 16 -7.41 13.21 11.62
N PHE A 17 -6.95 12.36 10.70
CA PHE A 17 -5.57 12.31 10.24
C PHE A 17 -5.11 13.67 9.70
N ARG A 18 -5.86 14.24 8.78
CA ARG A 18 -5.55 15.54 8.16
C ARG A 18 -5.46 16.68 9.18
N ARG A 19 -6.40 16.72 10.13
CA ARG A 19 -6.40 17.71 11.20
C ARG A 19 -5.19 17.59 12.13
N GLU A 20 -4.81 16.36 12.51
CA GLU A 20 -3.66 16.16 13.40
C GLU A 20 -2.33 16.40 12.67
N MET A 21 -2.20 15.96 11.43
CA MET A 21 -1.01 16.21 10.61
C MET A 21 -0.77 17.70 10.33
N ALA A 22 -1.81 18.51 10.27
CA ALA A 22 -1.69 19.97 10.09
C ALA A 22 -1.00 20.67 11.28
N LYS A 23 -0.91 20.02 12.45
CA LYS A 23 -0.26 20.55 13.66
C LYS A 23 1.23 20.25 13.73
N VAL A 24 1.76 19.41 12.84
CA VAL A 24 3.15 18.93 12.86
C VAL A 24 3.93 19.57 11.72
N GLU A 25 5.18 19.91 11.98
CA GLU A 25 6.09 20.40 10.97
C GLU A 25 6.49 19.27 9.99
N TRP A 26 6.32 19.53 8.71
CA TRP A 26 6.71 18.61 7.64
C TRP A 26 8.20 18.83 7.28
N ILE A 27 8.89 17.74 7.02
CA ILE A 27 10.33 17.78 6.67
C ILE A 27 10.54 17.36 5.21
N ASP A 28 11.70 17.71 4.62
CA ASP A 28 12.07 17.27 3.27
C ASP A 28 12.10 15.73 3.18
N GLY A 29 11.28 15.19 2.30
CA GLY A 29 11.13 13.75 2.08
C GLY A 29 12.37 13.06 1.51
N LYS A 30 13.38 13.80 1.05
CA LYS A 30 14.66 13.25 0.60
C LYS A 30 15.44 12.54 1.71
N LYS A 31 15.13 12.82 2.98
CA LYS A 31 15.79 12.20 4.14
C LYS A 31 15.53 10.69 4.23
N THR A 32 14.41 10.20 3.72
CA THR A 32 13.98 8.80 3.82
C THR A 32 14.26 7.98 2.55
N THR A 33 14.93 8.56 1.57
CA THR A 33 15.08 7.99 0.23
C THR A 33 16.50 7.49 -0.01
N GLY A 34 16.62 6.36 -0.71
CA GLY A 34 17.92 5.86 -1.17
C GLY A 34 18.62 6.82 -2.16
N SER A 35 19.93 6.66 -2.34
CA SER A 35 20.77 7.61 -3.08
C SER A 35 20.30 7.87 -4.52
N LEU A 36 19.79 6.87 -5.21
CA LEU A 36 19.33 6.97 -6.61
C LEU A 36 18.04 7.79 -6.73
N SER A 37 17.05 7.52 -5.89
CA SER A 37 15.75 8.18 -5.96
C SER A 37 15.75 9.58 -5.32
N LYS A 38 16.83 9.95 -4.61
CA LYS A 38 16.95 11.25 -3.93
C LYS A 38 16.88 12.44 -4.88
N ASN A 39 17.38 12.27 -6.11
CA ASN A 39 17.46 13.35 -7.10
C ASN A 39 16.12 13.65 -7.77
N VAL A 40 15.20 12.69 -7.78
CA VAL A 40 13.88 12.80 -8.42
C VAL A 40 12.74 12.97 -7.43
N LYS A 41 13.02 12.97 -6.11
CA LYS A 41 12.04 13.14 -5.05
C LYS A 41 11.98 14.60 -4.58
N GLN A 42 10.82 15.20 -4.75
CA GLN A 42 10.49 16.55 -4.27
C GLN A 42 9.14 16.46 -3.60
N ASN A 43 9.12 16.25 -2.28
CA ASN A 43 7.93 16.20 -1.45
C ASN A 43 8.29 16.43 0.00
N GLN A 44 7.28 16.51 0.85
CA GLN A 44 7.42 16.65 2.27
C GLN A 44 6.90 15.41 2.98
N GLN A 45 7.48 15.07 4.14
CA GLN A 45 7.08 13.92 4.95
C GLN A 45 6.94 14.30 6.42
N LEU A 46 6.10 13.55 7.15
CA LEU A 46 6.15 13.61 8.61
C LEU A 46 7.42 12.91 9.10
N PRO A 47 8.08 13.41 10.18
CA PRO A 47 9.20 12.70 10.77
C PRO A 47 8.81 11.30 11.21
N GLU A 48 9.63 10.29 10.90
CA GLU A 48 9.33 8.87 11.18
C GLU A 48 9.22 8.57 12.68
N ASP A 49 10.05 9.23 13.48
CA ASP A 49 10.13 9.08 14.94
C ASP A 49 9.10 9.93 15.70
N HIS A 50 8.30 10.74 15.00
CA HIS A 50 7.30 11.57 15.64
C HIS A 50 6.16 10.71 16.22
N PRO A 51 5.71 10.94 17.48
CA PRO A 51 4.64 10.15 18.11
C PRO A 51 3.35 10.10 17.31
N LEU A 52 2.99 11.20 16.62
CA LEU A 52 1.82 11.25 15.75
C LEU A 52 1.96 10.30 14.56
N THR A 53 3.13 10.26 13.90
CA THR A 53 3.38 9.36 12.78
C THR A 53 3.16 7.90 13.19
N GLN A 54 3.69 7.51 14.35
CA GLN A 54 3.51 6.17 14.91
C GLN A 54 2.05 5.89 15.26
N HIS A 55 1.36 6.85 15.89
CA HIS A 55 -0.05 6.71 16.25
C HIS A 55 -0.96 6.57 15.03
N LEU A 56 -0.82 7.42 14.02
CA LEU A 56 -1.62 7.33 12.79
C LEU A 56 -1.29 6.04 12.01
N GLY A 57 -0.02 5.64 12.01
CA GLY A 57 0.41 4.37 11.42
C GLY A 57 -0.25 3.16 12.08
N SER A 58 -0.36 3.15 13.41
CA SER A 58 -1.01 2.04 14.13
C SER A 58 -2.51 1.91 13.79
N ILE A 59 -3.21 3.02 13.55
CA ILE A 59 -4.62 3.00 13.11
C ILE A 59 -4.75 2.35 11.73
N ILE A 60 -3.84 2.67 10.79
CA ILE A 60 -3.82 2.02 9.47
C ILE A 60 -3.57 0.52 9.62
N LEU A 61 -2.56 0.13 10.39
CA LEU A 61 -2.22 -1.29 10.59
C LEU A 61 -3.35 -2.08 11.23
N GLU A 62 -4.06 -1.50 12.20
CA GLU A 62 -5.25 -2.11 12.80
C GLU A 62 -6.37 -2.32 11.79
N ALA A 63 -6.65 -1.30 10.96
CA ALA A 63 -7.66 -1.39 9.91
C ALA A 63 -7.30 -2.48 8.88
N LEU A 64 -6.04 -2.54 8.45
CA LEU A 64 -5.55 -3.54 7.50
C LEU A 64 -5.62 -4.96 8.06
N GLY A 65 -5.32 -5.14 9.35
CA GLY A 65 -5.41 -6.45 10.02
C GLY A 65 -6.81 -7.04 10.04
N GLN A 66 -7.84 -6.23 9.81
CA GLN A 66 -9.24 -6.65 9.75
C GLN A 66 -9.86 -6.54 8.34
N HIS A 67 -9.06 -6.15 7.32
CA HIS A 67 -9.57 -5.94 5.96
C HIS A 67 -9.39 -7.19 5.08
N PRO A 68 -10.46 -7.99 4.82
CA PRO A 68 -10.32 -9.29 4.16
C PRO A 68 -9.67 -9.21 2.77
N LEU A 69 -10.02 -8.19 1.98
CA LEU A 69 -9.47 -8.02 0.63
C LEU A 69 -7.98 -7.72 0.67
N PHE A 70 -7.52 -6.89 1.61
CA PHE A 70 -6.09 -6.62 1.82
C PHE A 70 -5.34 -7.89 2.22
N ILE A 71 -5.86 -8.64 3.20
CA ILE A 71 -5.25 -9.88 3.69
C ILE A 71 -5.12 -10.89 2.53
N SER A 72 -6.16 -11.06 1.73
CA SER A 72 -6.15 -11.97 0.59
C SER A 72 -5.17 -11.53 -0.51
N ALA A 73 -5.10 -10.22 -0.81
CA ALA A 73 -4.26 -9.72 -1.88
C ALA A 73 -2.77 -9.62 -1.52
N ALA A 74 -2.45 -9.22 -0.29
CA ALA A 74 -1.08 -9.01 0.15
C ALA A 74 -0.46 -10.25 0.81
N LEU A 75 -1.26 -11.15 1.43
CA LEU A 75 -0.80 -12.27 2.24
C LEU A 75 0.35 -11.85 3.19
N PRO A 76 0.12 -10.86 4.08
CA PRO A 76 1.19 -10.19 4.79
C PRO A 76 1.88 -11.11 5.81
N LEU A 77 3.21 -11.16 5.77
CA LEU A 77 4.08 -11.69 6.83
C LEU A 77 4.45 -10.55 7.79
N ASP A 78 5.02 -9.49 7.25
CA ASP A 78 5.41 -8.28 7.98
C ASP A 78 4.99 -7.02 7.21
N ILE A 79 4.69 -5.95 7.94
CA ILE A 79 4.34 -4.65 7.37
C ILE A 79 5.25 -3.59 7.99
N LEU A 80 5.97 -2.84 7.15
CA LEU A 80 6.71 -1.66 7.61
C LEU A 80 5.73 -0.61 8.14
N PRO A 81 6.06 0.07 9.25
CA PRO A 81 5.24 1.15 9.78
C PRO A 81 4.94 2.20 8.70
N PRO A 82 3.67 2.63 8.56
CA PRO A 82 3.28 3.60 7.54
C PRO A 82 3.98 4.95 7.69
N TYR A 83 4.43 5.49 6.57
CA TYR A 83 4.95 6.85 6.41
C TYR A 83 3.84 7.75 5.88
N PHE A 84 4.01 9.08 6.05
CA PHE A 84 3.06 10.07 5.55
C PHE A 84 3.81 11.09 4.70
N ASN A 85 3.29 11.37 3.52
CA ASN A 85 3.83 12.38 2.62
C ASN A 85 2.76 13.35 2.16
N ARG A 86 3.21 14.54 1.74
CA ARG A 86 2.40 15.48 0.99
C ARG A 86 3.19 16.03 -0.18
N TYR A 87 2.46 16.42 -1.19
CA TYR A 87 2.96 17.07 -2.39
C TYR A 87 2.15 18.34 -2.61
N GLU A 88 2.83 19.48 -2.65
CA GLU A 88 2.27 20.78 -2.98
C GLU A 88 2.63 21.17 -4.42
N GLN A 89 2.20 22.35 -4.87
CA GLN A 89 2.39 22.78 -6.25
C GLN A 89 3.87 22.71 -6.69
N GLY A 90 4.12 22.02 -7.79
CA GLY A 90 5.45 21.76 -8.35
C GLY A 90 6.16 20.55 -7.78
N GLU A 91 5.69 19.97 -6.68
CA GLU A 91 6.29 18.80 -6.06
C GLU A 91 5.90 17.51 -6.80
N THR A 92 6.83 16.55 -6.82
CA THR A 92 6.74 15.31 -7.59
C THR A 92 7.65 14.24 -6.98
N PHE A 93 7.45 13.00 -7.39
CA PHE A 93 8.42 11.94 -7.21
C PHE A 93 8.56 11.18 -8.53
N GLY A 94 9.58 11.53 -9.30
CA GLY A 94 9.80 10.98 -10.63
C GLY A 94 10.02 9.46 -10.64
N PHE A 95 10.05 8.88 -11.83
CA PHE A 95 10.17 7.43 -12.02
C PHE A 95 11.27 6.80 -11.18
N HIS A 96 10.90 5.80 -10.43
CA HIS A 96 11.79 5.01 -9.57
C HIS A 96 11.21 3.62 -9.33
N VAL A 97 12.02 2.77 -8.73
CA VAL A 97 11.62 1.48 -8.16
C VAL A 97 11.94 1.48 -6.67
N ASP A 98 11.12 0.83 -5.88
CA ASP A 98 11.32 0.74 -4.45
C ASP A 98 12.54 -0.11 -4.08
N ASN A 99 13.19 0.22 -2.95
CA ASN A 99 14.31 -0.58 -2.45
C ASN A 99 13.82 -1.97 -2.04
N ALA A 100 14.43 -3.01 -2.58
CA ALA A 100 14.04 -4.40 -2.33
C ALA A 100 14.10 -4.83 -0.85
N ILE A 101 14.98 -4.22 -0.05
CA ILE A 101 15.14 -4.50 1.38
C ILE A 101 15.13 -3.17 2.14
N ARG A 102 14.35 -3.11 3.22
CA ARG A 102 14.30 -1.95 4.10
C ARG A 102 14.58 -2.36 5.55
N TRP A 103 15.19 -1.44 6.29
CA TRP A 103 15.38 -1.60 7.74
C TRP A 103 14.11 -1.17 8.48
N VAL A 104 13.77 -1.91 9.52
CA VAL A 104 12.74 -1.49 10.47
C VAL A 104 13.35 -0.43 11.40
N ALA A 105 12.75 0.75 11.45
CA ALA A 105 13.25 1.84 12.29
C ALA A 105 13.36 1.40 13.76
N GLY A 106 14.53 1.68 14.38
CA GLY A 106 14.79 1.30 15.78
C GLY A 106 15.09 -0.19 16.02
N SER A 107 15.17 -1.02 14.97
CA SER A 107 15.48 -2.44 15.04
C SER A 107 16.70 -2.79 14.18
N LYS A 108 17.22 -4.04 14.34
CA LYS A 108 18.19 -4.65 13.43
C LYS A 108 17.51 -5.50 12.35
N ASP A 109 16.20 -5.54 12.36
CA ASP A 109 15.42 -6.35 11.43
C ASP A 109 15.32 -5.70 10.07
N ARG A 110 15.17 -6.53 9.06
CA ARG A 110 15.01 -6.12 7.67
C ARG A 110 13.76 -6.75 7.10
N ILE A 111 13.06 -6.01 6.29
CA ILE A 111 11.87 -6.47 5.57
C ILE A 111 12.17 -6.45 4.07
N ARG A 112 11.80 -7.52 3.38
CA ARG A 112 11.73 -7.56 1.93
C ARG A 112 10.47 -6.82 1.49
N THR A 113 10.58 -5.90 0.56
CA THR A 113 9.46 -5.14 0.02
C THR A 113 8.88 -5.88 -1.19
N ASP A 114 7.86 -6.69 -0.97
CA ASP A 114 7.19 -7.43 -2.05
C ASP A 114 6.03 -6.63 -2.64
N VAL A 115 5.30 -5.91 -1.79
CA VAL A 115 4.13 -5.13 -2.15
C VAL A 115 4.26 -3.71 -1.63
N SER A 116 4.07 -2.73 -2.52
CA SER A 116 3.98 -1.30 -2.20
C SER A 116 2.52 -0.90 -2.02
N CYS A 117 2.24 -0.10 -0.99
CA CYS A 117 0.91 0.34 -0.62
C CYS A 117 0.86 1.86 -0.51
N THR A 118 -0.21 2.46 -1.02
CA THR A 118 -0.51 3.89 -0.84
C THR A 118 -1.97 4.07 -0.43
N VAL A 119 -2.20 4.61 0.77
CA VAL A 119 -3.51 5.06 1.27
C VAL A 119 -3.67 6.54 0.92
N PHE A 120 -4.71 6.87 0.15
CA PHE A 120 -5.01 8.25 -0.21
C PHE A 120 -5.69 8.97 0.96
N LEU A 121 -5.25 10.19 1.25
CA LEU A 121 -5.77 11.02 2.34
C LEU A 121 -6.32 12.37 1.85
N SER A 122 -6.16 12.69 0.56
CA SER A 122 -6.84 13.78 -0.14
C SER A 122 -7.88 13.20 -1.08
N GLU A 123 -9.02 13.89 -1.23
CA GLU A 123 -10.00 13.54 -2.27
C GLU A 123 -9.43 13.87 -3.67
N PRO A 124 -9.87 13.17 -4.72
CA PRO A 124 -9.35 13.38 -6.07
C PRO A 124 -9.53 14.80 -6.62
N ASP A 125 -10.54 15.53 -6.14
CA ASP A 125 -10.87 16.91 -6.55
C ASP A 125 -10.18 17.98 -5.68
N GLU A 126 -9.44 17.60 -4.62
CA GLU A 126 -8.65 18.52 -3.80
C GLU A 126 -7.31 18.93 -4.43
N TYR A 127 -6.89 18.26 -5.53
CA TYR A 127 -5.62 18.57 -6.20
C TYR A 127 -5.65 18.18 -7.69
N GLU A 128 -4.84 18.85 -8.49
CA GLU A 128 -4.63 18.57 -9.90
C GLU A 128 -3.21 18.01 -10.14
N GLY A 129 -3.06 17.08 -11.07
CA GLY A 129 -1.85 16.27 -11.20
C GLY A 129 -1.68 15.34 -9.99
N GLY A 130 -0.46 15.01 -9.61
CA GLY A 130 -0.18 14.18 -8.45
C GLY A 130 -0.70 12.75 -8.58
N ASP A 131 -0.93 12.26 -9.79
CA ASP A 131 -1.37 10.90 -10.03
C ASP A 131 -0.23 9.94 -9.70
N LEU A 132 -0.55 8.83 -9.05
CA LEU A 132 0.37 7.70 -8.92
C LEU A 132 0.33 6.91 -10.22
N VAL A 133 1.41 6.92 -10.97
CA VAL A 133 1.55 6.17 -12.22
C VAL A 133 2.39 4.93 -11.95
N VAL A 134 1.83 3.75 -12.24
CA VAL A 134 2.51 2.46 -12.05
C VAL A 134 2.66 1.77 -13.40
N GLU A 135 3.89 1.44 -13.77
CA GLU A 135 4.19 0.68 -14.99
C GLU A 135 4.01 -0.82 -14.73
N ASP A 136 3.33 -1.49 -15.63
CA ASP A 136 3.26 -2.95 -15.68
C ASP A 136 3.52 -3.48 -17.10
N THR A 137 3.36 -4.78 -17.31
CA THR A 137 3.59 -5.45 -18.60
C THR A 137 2.70 -4.90 -19.75
N TYR A 138 1.56 -4.30 -19.41
CA TYR A 138 0.56 -3.84 -20.38
C TYR A 138 0.54 -2.32 -20.56
N GLY A 139 1.39 -1.58 -19.84
CA GLY A 139 1.52 -0.13 -19.92
C GLY A 139 1.44 0.56 -18.58
N TYR A 140 0.94 1.80 -18.57
CA TYR A 140 0.86 2.64 -17.38
C TYR A 140 -0.55 2.66 -16.80
N HIS A 141 -0.63 2.54 -15.47
CA HIS A 141 -1.86 2.71 -14.71
C HIS A 141 -1.79 4.02 -13.92
N GLU A 142 -2.62 4.97 -14.29
CA GLU A 142 -2.80 6.22 -13.54
C GLU A 142 -3.80 6.00 -12.42
N VAL A 143 -3.39 6.26 -11.19
CA VAL A 143 -4.18 5.97 -9.99
C VAL A 143 -4.38 7.22 -9.15
N LYS A 144 -5.64 7.59 -8.96
CA LYS A 144 -6.09 8.66 -8.08
C LYS A 144 -7.40 8.22 -7.42
N LEU A 145 -7.33 7.77 -6.16
CA LEU A 145 -8.45 7.16 -5.47
C LEU A 145 -9.08 8.12 -4.44
N PRO A 146 -10.35 7.89 -4.05
CA PRO A 146 -10.98 8.60 -2.95
C PRO A 146 -10.17 8.50 -1.64
N ALA A 147 -10.23 9.55 -0.83
CA ALA A 147 -9.60 9.56 0.48
C ALA A 147 -10.13 8.43 1.38
N GLY A 148 -9.24 7.67 1.99
CA GLY A 148 -9.53 6.46 2.77
C GLY A 148 -9.34 5.16 1.99
N ASP A 149 -9.26 5.23 0.67
CA ASP A 149 -8.97 4.07 -0.18
C ASP A 149 -7.45 3.85 -0.34
N MET A 150 -7.07 2.64 -0.67
CA MET A 150 -5.69 2.25 -0.87
C MET A 150 -5.50 1.55 -2.22
N ILE A 151 -4.34 1.79 -2.81
CA ILE A 151 -3.81 0.97 -3.90
C ILE A 151 -2.66 0.10 -3.36
N LEU A 152 -2.60 -1.16 -3.79
CA LEU A 152 -1.42 -1.99 -3.64
C LEU A 152 -0.95 -2.49 -5.01
N TYR A 153 0.38 -2.57 -5.16
CA TYR A 153 1.04 -2.98 -6.41
C TYR A 153 2.39 -3.63 -6.11
N PRO A 154 2.97 -4.42 -7.04
CA PRO A 154 4.27 -5.04 -6.83
C PRO A 154 5.36 -3.99 -6.64
N SER A 155 6.18 -4.10 -5.60
CA SER A 155 7.30 -3.19 -5.35
C SER A 155 8.38 -3.23 -6.44
N THR A 156 8.31 -4.22 -7.33
CA THR A 156 9.17 -4.36 -8.51
C THR A 156 8.77 -3.42 -9.65
N SER A 157 7.56 -2.85 -9.62
CA SER A 157 7.06 -1.95 -10.66
C SER A 157 7.79 -0.61 -10.62
N VAL A 158 8.17 -0.10 -11.80
CA VAL A 158 8.58 1.30 -11.95
C VAL A 158 7.35 2.17 -11.76
N HIS A 159 7.48 3.24 -10.97
CA HIS A 159 6.34 4.11 -10.70
C HIS A 159 6.79 5.54 -10.40
N GLU A 160 5.85 6.47 -10.48
CA GLU A 160 6.08 7.88 -10.16
C GLU A 160 4.83 8.51 -9.51
N VAL A 161 5.02 9.65 -8.86
CA VAL A 161 3.95 10.61 -8.58
C VAL A 161 4.16 11.80 -9.49
N THR A 162 3.22 12.04 -10.42
CA THR A 162 3.29 13.16 -11.36
C THR A 162 3.30 14.51 -10.63
N PRO A 163 3.81 15.59 -11.25
CA PRO A 163 3.81 16.90 -10.61
C PRO A 163 2.40 17.33 -10.18
N VAL A 164 2.26 17.79 -8.95
CA VAL A 164 1.03 18.45 -8.47
C VAL A 164 1.00 19.85 -9.09
N THR A 165 -0.03 20.18 -9.84
CA THR A 165 -0.17 21.48 -10.50
C THR A 165 -1.01 22.46 -9.69
N SER A 166 -1.93 21.97 -8.86
CA SER A 166 -2.80 22.76 -7.97
C SER A 166 -3.20 21.93 -6.76
N GLY A 167 -3.46 22.57 -5.63
CA GLY A 167 -3.89 21.91 -4.39
C GLY A 167 -2.78 21.19 -3.63
N CYS A 168 -3.15 20.17 -2.85
CA CYS A 168 -2.22 19.41 -2.03
C CYS A 168 -2.62 17.93 -1.96
N ARG A 169 -1.75 17.06 -2.48
CA ARG A 169 -1.90 15.61 -2.36
C ARG A 169 -1.30 15.12 -1.05
N VAL A 170 -2.11 14.51 -0.20
CA VAL A 170 -1.66 13.86 1.04
C VAL A 170 -1.90 12.36 0.95
N ALA A 171 -0.93 11.56 1.36
CA ALA A 171 -1.03 10.10 1.36
C ALA A 171 -0.21 9.48 2.49
N SER A 172 -0.57 8.24 2.83
CA SER A 172 0.30 7.33 3.59
C SER A 172 0.83 6.25 2.67
N PHE A 173 2.09 5.86 2.84
CA PHE A 173 2.71 4.81 2.04
C PHE A 173 3.56 3.88 2.92
N PHE A 174 3.62 2.62 2.54
CA PHE A 174 4.36 1.58 3.27
C PHE A 174 4.58 0.35 2.39
N TRP A 175 5.33 -0.61 2.92
CA TRP A 175 5.63 -1.86 2.21
C TRP A 175 5.25 -3.06 3.05
N VAL A 176 4.89 -4.13 2.33
CA VAL A 176 4.55 -5.43 2.90
C VAL A 176 5.57 -6.46 2.43
N GLN A 177 6.12 -7.21 3.36
CA GLN A 177 6.71 -8.51 3.08
C GLN A 177 5.59 -9.52 3.05
N SER A 178 5.38 -10.15 1.92
CA SER A 178 4.36 -11.19 1.75
C SER A 178 4.91 -12.55 2.19
N MET A 179 4.05 -13.39 2.76
CA MET A 179 4.33 -14.83 2.92
C MET A 179 4.59 -15.51 1.57
N ILE A 180 4.06 -14.97 0.51
CA ILE A 180 4.26 -15.47 -0.86
C ILE A 180 5.11 -14.46 -1.61
N ARG A 181 6.37 -14.81 -1.85
CA ARG A 181 7.35 -13.92 -2.47
C ARG A 181 7.01 -13.58 -3.92
N ASP A 182 6.64 -14.58 -4.70
CA ASP A 182 6.37 -14.43 -6.12
C ASP A 182 5.02 -13.75 -6.38
N ASP A 183 5.00 -12.72 -7.25
CA ASP A 183 3.79 -11.95 -7.56
C ASP A 183 2.76 -12.77 -8.34
N ALA A 184 3.21 -13.68 -9.23
CA ALA A 184 2.31 -14.54 -9.98
C ALA A 184 1.64 -15.58 -9.08
N ASP A 185 2.39 -16.15 -8.12
CA ASP A 185 1.85 -17.09 -7.13
C ASP A 185 0.84 -16.39 -6.19
N ARG A 186 1.12 -15.14 -5.75
CA ARG A 186 0.14 -14.34 -5.01
C ARG A 186 -1.13 -14.10 -5.81
N HIS A 187 -0.99 -13.78 -7.11
CA HIS A 187 -2.13 -13.57 -7.99
C HIS A 187 -2.99 -14.83 -8.15
N ILE A 188 -2.38 -15.99 -8.28
CA ILE A 188 -3.09 -17.28 -8.33
C ILE A 188 -3.88 -17.50 -7.04
N LEU A 189 -3.26 -17.31 -5.88
CA LEU A 189 -3.92 -17.48 -4.58
C LEU A 189 -5.06 -16.48 -4.38
N PHE A 190 -4.84 -15.21 -4.75
CA PHE A 190 -5.89 -14.19 -4.67
C PHE A 190 -7.11 -14.57 -5.51
N ASN A 191 -6.92 -14.93 -6.78
CA ASN A 191 -8.03 -15.33 -7.67
C ASN A 191 -8.74 -16.57 -7.15
N LEU A 192 -7.99 -17.54 -6.63
CA LEU A 192 -8.57 -18.76 -6.04
C LEU A 192 -9.40 -18.43 -4.78
N ASP A 193 -8.88 -17.57 -3.89
CA ASP A 193 -9.62 -17.13 -2.70
C ASP A 193 -10.90 -16.39 -3.09
N GLN A 194 -10.83 -15.42 -4.02
CA GLN A 194 -12.01 -14.68 -4.47
C GLN A 194 -13.07 -15.63 -5.09
N THR A 195 -12.62 -16.64 -5.83
CA THR A 195 -13.49 -17.66 -6.39
C THR A 195 -14.17 -18.48 -5.29
N ILE A 196 -13.41 -18.91 -4.28
CA ILE A 196 -13.94 -19.63 -3.12
C ILE A 196 -14.97 -18.78 -2.38
N GLN A 197 -14.68 -17.51 -2.09
CA GLN A 197 -15.60 -16.61 -1.41
C GLN A 197 -16.91 -16.44 -2.19
N ASN A 198 -16.84 -16.26 -3.50
CA ASN A 198 -18.04 -16.17 -4.36
C ASN A 198 -18.87 -17.45 -4.35
N LEU A 199 -18.23 -18.61 -4.40
CA LEU A 199 -18.93 -19.92 -4.36
C LEU A 199 -19.54 -20.19 -2.99
N ARG A 200 -18.89 -19.80 -1.89
CA ARG A 200 -19.46 -19.94 -0.52
C ARG A 200 -20.80 -19.22 -0.37
N VAL A 201 -20.92 -18.02 -0.96
CA VAL A 201 -22.20 -17.28 -0.96
C VAL A 201 -23.29 -18.01 -1.74
N GLN A 202 -22.94 -18.70 -2.83
CA GLN A 202 -23.90 -19.37 -3.71
C GLN A 202 -24.26 -20.78 -3.27
N LEU A 203 -23.29 -21.54 -2.74
CA LEU A 203 -23.41 -22.99 -2.51
C LEU A 203 -23.44 -23.39 -1.03
N SER A 204 -22.84 -22.66 -0.16
CA SER A 204 -22.52 -22.88 1.26
C SER A 204 -21.08 -23.35 1.51
N ASP A 205 -20.60 -23.15 2.76
CA ASP A 205 -19.26 -23.55 3.21
C ASP A 205 -19.02 -25.07 3.16
N GLN A 206 -20.09 -25.86 3.29
CA GLN A 206 -20.02 -27.33 3.34
C GLN A 206 -20.14 -27.98 1.97
N HIS A 207 -20.36 -27.21 0.91
CA HIS A 207 -20.45 -27.76 -0.44
C HIS A 207 -19.14 -28.42 -0.86
N GLN A 208 -19.22 -29.63 -1.43
CA GLN A 208 -18.02 -30.44 -1.73
C GLN A 208 -16.98 -29.71 -2.59
N GLU A 209 -17.39 -28.93 -3.57
CA GLU A 209 -16.47 -28.17 -4.45
C GLU A 209 -15.84 -27.01 -3.70
N VAL A 210 -16.54 -26.34 -2.79
CA VAL A 210 -15.97 -25.29 -1.92
C VAL A 210 -14.89 -25.87 -1.02
N VAL A 211 -15.16 -27.03 -0.40
CA VAL A 211 -14.16 -27.73 0.44
C VAL A 211 -12.93 -28.15 -0.36
N LYS A 212 -13.11 -28.68 -1.59
CA LYS A 212 -11.98 -29.05 -2.47
C LYS A 212 -11.12 -27.85 -2.85
N LEU A 213 -11.73 -26.74 -3.26
CA LEU A 213 -11.00 -25.53 -3.63
C LEU A 213 -10.29 -24.91 -2.44
N THR A 214 -10.93 -24.91 -1.25
CA THR A 214 -10.30 -24.47 0.00
C THR A 214 -9.09 -25.35 0.36
N SER A 215 -9.21 -26.67 0.17
CA SER A 215 -8.08 -27.60 0.35
C SER A 215 -6.93 -27.29 -0.62
N LEU A 216 -7.24 -27.03 -1.88
CA LEU A 216 -6.24 -26.65 -2.89
C LEU A 216 -5.53 -25.34 -2.48
N TYR A 217 -6.30 -24.31 -2.09
CA TYR A 217 -5.77 -23.04 -1.61
C TYR A 217 -4.75 -23.25 -0.47
N HIS A 218 -5.14 -23.96 0.59
CA HIS A 218 -4.25 -24.20 1.72
C HIS A 218 -3.02 -25.06 1.35
N ASN A 219 -3.14 -25.98 0.39
CA ASN A 219 -2.00 -26.77 -0.07
C ASN A 219 -1.02 -25.93 -0.90
N LEU A 220 -1.51 -24.99 -1.72
CA LEU A 220 -0.67 -24.03 -2.44
C LEU A 220 0.01 -23.07 -1.46
N MET A 221 -0.72 -22.58 -0.43
CA MET A 221 -0.13 -21.78 0.65
C MET A 221 1.03 -22.53 1.32
N ARG A 222 0.85 -23.79 1.73
CA ARG A 222 1.91 -24.60 2.35
C ARG A 222 3.12 -24.79 1.44
N LYS A 223 2.89 -24.87 0.13
CA LYS A 223 3.92 -25.09 -0.86
C LYS A 223 4.77 -23.85 -1.12
N TRP A 224 4.16 -22.67 -1.10
CA TRP A 224 4.78 -21.43 -1.56
C TRP A 224 5.13 -20.45 -0.43
N ALA A 225 4.58 -20.62 0.78
CA ALA A 225 4.84 -19.70 1.88
C ALA A 225 6.30 -19.79 2.35
N GLU A 226 6.91 -18.61 2.50
CA GLU A 226 8.19 -18.36 3.17
C GLU A 226 7.88 -17.63 4.49
N LEU A 227 8.14 -18.26 5.65
CA LEU A 227 7.83 -17.76 7.01
C LEU A 227 9.10 -17.29 7.73
#